data_9dccb082ac9b2b834fcd62b2754b6829
#
_entry.id   9dccb082ac9b2b834fcd62b2754b6829
#
_cell.length_a   1.000
_cell.length_b   1.000
_cell.length_c   1.000
_cell.angle_alpha   90.00
_cell.angle_beta   90.00
_cell.angle_gamma   90.00
#
_symmetry.space_group_name_H-M   'P 1'
#
loop_
_entity.id
_entity.type
_entity.pdbx_description
1 polymer ?
#
loop_
_entity_poly.entity_id
_entity_poly.type
_entity_poly.pdbx_seq_one_letter_code
_entity_poly.pdbx_strand_id
1 'polypeptide(L)'
;MTAKNQWKLLALGLFMAFGRYPISWLMSSNRKVRKPGILPSKSRGHLTCSSGNTYYLELDGPQDAQAIVFLHGLNASGLQWYYQRAYFRKKYKLVFIDTPGHGKSPLGRNMATEVLARDLSELMEMLAIRNPIVYGHSMGGMVTMKYAAGPGRDNVKGIILQHSGFTHPFKTTQFPKTLLALEHPVLRPYLAFAKRHPVFFRFLSTINYLNGLSILSYRYLLFSGEQTASQLRFMTRIAAINPPEGIADAFLGILDFDASAEIKKISVPALVISADHDPIFLPEAADYLVSQLSMGSHLRVDSGHLSLMEHAVELNVMVNNFVESPDLTD
;
A
#
# COMPACT_ATOMS: atom_id res chain seq x y z
N MET A 1 -27.20 -16.21 37.41
CA MET A 1 -26.99 -16.58 35.96
C MET A 1 -26.98 -18.09 35.88
N THR A 2 -27.73 -18.67 34.93
CA THR A 2 -27.73 -20.12 34.72
C THR A 2 -26.40 -20.56 34.06
N ALA A 3 -25.94 -21.79 34.32
CA ALA A 3 -24.74 -22.36 33.72
C ALA A 3 -24.73 -22.22 32.18
N LYS A 4 -25.90 -22.38 31.53
CA LYS A 4 -26.10 -22.19 30.10
C LYS A 4 -25.75 -20.76 29.63
N ASN A 5 -26.02 -19.73 30.41
CA ASN A 5 -25.68 -18.35 30.08
C ASN A 5 -24.18 -18.06 30.33
N GLN A 6 -23.56 -18.70 31.31
CA GLN A 6 -22.12 -18.60 31.54
C GLN A 6 -21.31 -19.17 30.34
N TRP A 7 -21.71 -20.34 29.81
CA TRP A 7 -21.08 -20.93 28.65
C TRP A 7 -21.21 -20.07 27.36
N LYS A 8 -22.36 -19.43 27.17
CA LYS A 8 -22.58 -18.51 26.05
C LYS A 8 -21.67 -17.29 26.16
N LEU A 9 -21.54 -16.71 27.34
CA LEU A 9 -20.65 -15.56 27.56
C LEU A 9 -19.18 -15.94 27.39
N LEU A 10 -18.78 -17.11 27.89
CA LEU A 10 -17.43 -17.62 27.67
C LEU A 10 -17.13 -17.83 26.18
N ALA A 11 -18.03 -18.47 25.43
CA ALA A 11 -17.91 -18.70 24.01
C ALA A 11 -17.82 -17.38 23.22
N LEU A 12 -18.65 -16.39 23.57
CA LEU A 12 -18.60 -15.05 23.01
C LEU A 12 -17.25 -14.38 23.31
N GLY A 13 -16.79 -14.43 24.55
CA GLY A 13 -15.49 -13.86 24.94
C GLY A 13 -14.32 -14.50 24.18
N LEU A 14 -14.31 -15.82 24.03
CA LEU A 14 -13.33 -16.55 23.25
C LEU A 14 -13.39 -16.17 21.75
N PHE A 15 -14.58 -16.03 21.20
CA PHE A 15 -14.74 -15.58 19.80
C PHE A 15 -14.24 -14.15 19.63
N MET A 16 -14.56 -13.24 20.54
CA MET A 16 -14.08 -11.86 20.50
C MET A 16 -12.54 -11.76 20.58
N ALA A 17 -11.88 -12.66 21.29
CA ALA A 17 -10.43 -12.68 21.45
C ALA A 17 -9.68 -13.43 20.33
N PHE A 18 -10.29 -14.47 19.77
CA PHE A 18 -9.62 -15.43 18.89
C PHE A 18 -10.32 -15.69 17.55
N GLY A 19 -11.44 -15.03 17.26
CA GLY A 19 -12.26 -15.23 16.06
C GLY A 19 -11.47 -15.10 14.73
N ARG A 20 -10.40 -14.31 14.74
CA ARG A 20 -9.51 -14.16 13.56
C ARG A 20 -8.92 -15.49 13.07
N TYR A 21 -8.73 -16.48 13.92
CA TYR A 21 -8.13 -17.75 13.49
C TYR A 21 -9.12 -18.62 12.69
N PRO A 22 -10.31 -18.99 13.20
CA PRO A 22 -11.26 -19.75 12.42
C PRO A 22 -11.74 -18.97 11.19
N ILE A 23 -12.00 -17.65 11.30
CA ILE A 23 -12.43 -16.86 10.14
C ILE A 23 -11.36 -16.84 9.05
N SER A 24 -10.08 -16.61 9.41
CA SER A 24 -9.02 -16.62 8.40
C SER A 24 -8.84 -17.99 7.73
N TRP A 25 -9.06 -19.07 8.47
CA TRP A 25 -9.01 -20.42 7.92
C TRP A 25 -10.17 -20.67 6.94
N LEU A 26 -11.40 -20.30 7.30
CA LEU A 26 -12.60 -20.43 6.45
C LEU A 26 -12.50 -19.56 5.19
N MET A 27 -11.86 -18.39 5.29
CA MET A 27 -11.73 -17.42 4.19
C MET A 27 -10.46 -17.60 3.34
N SER A 28 -9.67 -18.65 3.59
CA SER A 28 -8.41 -18.90 2.89
C SER A 28 -8.54 -19.93 1.79
N SER A 29 -7.68 -19.78 0.77
CA SER A 29 -7.40 -20.82 -0.21
C SER A 29 -6.43 -21.87 0.35
N ASN A 30 -6.37 -23.03 -0.33
CA ASN A 30 -5.43 -24.12 -0.01
C ASN A 30 -4.06 -23.95 -0.67
N ARG A 31 -3.72 -22.75 -1.19
CA ARG A 31 -2.43 -22.50 -1.84
C ARG A 31 -1.27 -22.69 -0.85
N LYS A 32 -0.20 -23.30 -1.35
CA LYS A 32 1.04 -23.49 -0.60
C LYS A 32 2.01 -22.34 -0.91
N VAL A 33 1.98 -21.29 -0.11
CA VAL A 33 2.91 -20.17 -0.21
C VAL A 33 3.69 -20.02 1.09
N ARG A 34 4.90 -19.48 1.00
CA ARG A 34 5.69 -19.13 2.18
C ARG A 34 4.90 -18.16 3.07
N LYS A 35 4.80 -18.45 4.36
CA LYS A 35 4.12 -17.56 5.32
C LYS A 35 4.84 -16.22 5.38
N PRO A 36 4.11 -15.09 5.23
CA PRO A 36 4.73 -13.78 5.38
C PRO A 36 5.14 -13.53 6.84
N GLY A 37 6.15 -12.70 7.02
CA GLY A 37 6.71 -12.40 8.33
C GLY A 37 7.58 -11.14 8.29
N ILE A 38 8.51 -11.03 9.21
CA ILE A 38 9.49 -9.95 9.27
C ILE A 38 10.82 -10.49 8.76
N LEU A 39 11.36 -9.87 7.72
CA LEU A 39 12.73 -10.15 7.26
C LEU A 39 13.67 -9.10 7.86
N PRO A 40 14.87 -9.49 8.29
CA PRO A 40 15.86 -8.54 8.78
C PRO A 40 16.32 -7.61 7.66
N SER A 41 16.44 -6.33 7.97
CA SER A 41 17.05 -5.30 7.12
C SER A 41 18.53 -5.16 7.43
N LYS A 42 19.33 -4.72 6.46
CA LYS A 42 20.77 -4.39 6.67
C LYS A 42 20.93 -3.10 7.49
N SER A 43 20.09 -2.12 7.21
CA SER A 43 20.05 -0.84 7.92
C SER A 43 18.63 -0.34 8.06
N ARG A 44 18.38 0.46 9.09
CA ARG A 44 17.08 1.07 9.36
C ARG A 44 17.24 2.34 10.20
N GLY A 45 16.34 3.27 10.02
CA GLY A 45 16.39 4.54 10.76
C GLY A 45 15.23 5.44 10.43
N HIS A 46 15.26 6.64 11.00
CA HIS A 46 14.31 7.70 10.72
C HIS A 46 15.04 8.86 10.06
N LEU A 47 14.41 9.46 9.05
CA LEU A 47 14.84 10.71 8.41
C LEU A 47 13.69 11.71 8.48
N THR A 48 14.01 12.95 8.77
CA THR A 48 13.03 14.06 8.84
C THR A 48 13.26 14.99 7.66
N CYS A 49 12.22 15.21 6.88
CA CYS A 49 12.23 16.12 5.74
C CYS A 49 11.92 17.56 6.12
N SER A 50 12.20 18.50 5.23
CA SER A 50 11.93 19.94 5.39
C SER A 50 10.45 20.27 5.62
N SER A 51 9.53 19.43 5.15
CA SER A 51 8.10 19.47 5.46
C SER A 51 7.77 19.28 6.95
N GLY A 52 8.73 18.73 7.71
CA GLY A 52 8.57 18.29 9.10
C GLY A 52 7.99 16.89 9.22
N ASN A 53 7.73 16.20 8.12
CA ASN A 53 7.40 14.77 8.12
C ASN A 53 8.64 13.94 8.45
N THR A 54 8.45 12.89 9.25
CA THR A 54 9.50 11.92 9.59
C THR A 54 9.13 10.55 9.04
N TYR A 55 10.06 9.93 8.35
CA TYR A 55 9.90 8.63 7.69
C TYR A 55 10.78 7.58 8.36
N TYR A 56 10.22 6.44 8.68
CA TYR A 56 10.99 5.24 8.98
C TYR A 56 11.35 4.53 7.67
N LEU A 57 12.62 4.19 7.54
CA LEU A 57 13.15 3.50 6.36
C LEU A 57 13.87 2.22 6.75
N GLU A 58 13.78 1.23 5.88
CA GLU A 58 14.60 0.02 5.95
C GLU A 58 15.34 -0.17 4.62
N LEU A 59 16.65 -0.37 4.72
CA LEU A 59 17.52 -0.64 3.56
C LEU A 59 17.98 -2.10 3.59
N ASP A 60 18.00 -2.73 2.40
CA ASP A 60 18.42 -4.11 2.22
C ASP A 60 19.14 -4.28 0.86
N GLY A 61 19.74 -5.45 0.63
CA GLY A 61 20.44 -5.75 -0.61
C GLY A 61 21.84 -5.13 -0.76
N PRO A 62 22.50 -5.29 -1.91
CA PRO A 62 23.82 -4.72 -2.20
C PRO A 62 23.74 -3.19 -2.26
N GLN A 63 24.76 -2.48 -1.73
CA GLN A 63 24.73 -1.01 -1.66
C GLN A 63 24.92 -0.32 -3.02
N ASP A 64 25.75 -0.92 -3.89
CA ASP A 64 26.13 -0.36 -5.17
C ASP A 64 25.24 -0.83 -6.34
N ALA A 65 24.22 -1.63 -6.06
CA ALA A 65 23.27 -2.10 -7.06
C ALA A 65 22.20 -1.05 -7.38
N GLN A 66 21.52 -1.23 -8.54
CA GLN A 66 20.35 -0.43 -8.89
C GLN A 66 19.36 -0.39 -7.74
N ALA A 67 18.93 0.81 -7.37
CA ALA A 67 17.99 1.00 -6.27
C ALA A 67 16.54 0.79 -6.73
N ILE A 68 15.77 0.06 -5.92
CA ILE A 68 14.31 -0.01 -6.01
C ILE A 68 13.73 0.54 -4.71
N VAL A 69 12.91 1.58 -4.83
CA VAL A 69 12.26 2.26 -3.70
C VAL A 69 10.80 1.84 -3.63
N PHE A 70 10.36 1.32 -2.49
CA PHE A 70 9.04 0.75 -2.29
C PHE A 70 8.16 1.67 -1.44
N LEU A 71 7.02 2.11 -2.00
CA LEU A 71 6.00 2.92 -1.33
C LEU A 71 4.72 2.10 -1.16
N HIS A 72 4.32 1.89 0.08
CA HIS A 72 3.14 1.08 0.43
C HIS A 72 1.81 1.83 0.23
N GLY A 73 0.71 1.07 0.25
CA GLY A 73 -0.65 1.59 0.18
C GLY A 73 -1.17 2.13 1.51
N LEU A 74 -2.37 2.78 1.45
CA LEU A 74 -3.07 3.24 2.64
C LEU A 74 -3.26 2.11 3.65
N ASN A 75 -3.11 2.42 4.92
CA ASN A 75 -3.25 1.50 6.06
C ASN A 75 -2.35 0.25 6.00
N ALA A 76 -1.22 0.35 5.29
CA ALA A 76 -0.18 -0.67 5.21
C ALA A 76 1.13 -0.19 5.85
N SER A 77 2.25 -0.77 5.50
CA SER A 77 3.62 -0.37 5.86
C SER A 77 4.61 -1.07 4.93
N GLY A 78 5.91 -0.79 5.05
CA GLY A 78 6.97 -1.49 4.33
C GLY A 78 6.94 -3.01 4.51
N LEU A 79 6.27 -3.52 5.55
CA LEU A 79 6.08 -4.96 5.75
C LEU A 79 5.22 -5.63 4.67
N GLN A 80 4.32 -4.91 4.00
CA GLN A 80 3.53 -5.47 2.90
C GLN A 80 4.40 -6.04 1.77
N TRP A 81 5.62 -5.52 1.62
CA TRP A 81 6.58 -5.91 0.60
C TRP A 81 7.41 -7.16 0.94
N TYR A 82 6.91 -8.03 1.84
CA TYR A 82 7.62 -9.22 2.31
C TYR A 82 8.14 -10.10 1.17
N TYR A 83 7.31 -10.43 0.19
CA TYR A 83 7.69 -11.30 -0.92
C TYR A 83 8.62 -10.61 -1.91
N GLN A 84 8.41 -9.32 -2.17
CA GLN A 84 9.27 -8.50 -3.03
C GLN A 84 10.66 -8.36 -2.40
N ARG A 85 10.73 -8.09 -1.10
CA ARG A 85 11.99 -8.07 -0.36
C ARG A 85 12.72 -9.41 -0.46
N ALA A 86 12.02 -10.53 -0.23
CA ALA A 86 12.62 -11.87 -0.28
C ALA A 86 13.19 -12.18 -1.67
N TYR A 87 12.53 -11.72 -2.73
CA TYR A 87 12.91 -11.96 -4.12
C TYR A 87 14.07 -11.06 -4.55
N PHE A 88 13.94 -9.75 -4.39
CA PHE A 88 14.86 -8.76 -4.97
C PHE A 88 16.13 -8.49 -4.15
N ARG A 89 16.17 -8.80 -2.85
CA ARG A 89 17.25 -8.42 -1.93
C ARG A 89 18.64 -8.94 -2.27
N LYS A 90 18.75 -9.94 -3.13
CA LYS A 90 20.07 -10.50 -3.53
C LYS A 90 20.70 -9.70 -4.67
N LYS A 91 19.88 -9.00 -5.47
CA LYS A 91 20.29 -8.39 -6.72
C LYS A 91 20.25 -6.85 -6.69
N TYR A 92 19.27 -6.27 -5.99
CA TYR A 92 19.01 -4.83 -5.97
C TYR A 92 19.21 -4.21 -4.60
N LYS A 93 19.57 -2.93 -4.56
CA LYS A 93 19.48 -2.09 -3.37
C LYS A 93 18.00 -1.78 -3.13
N LEU A 94 17.47 -2.18 -1.99
CA LEU A 94 16.06 -2.02 -1.67
C LEU A 94 15.88 -0.97 -0.59
N VAL A 95 14.93 -0.07 -0.79
CA VAL A 95 14.52 0.94 0.18
C VAL A 95 13.03 0.79 0.42
N PHE A 96 12.65 0.47 1.65
CA PHE A 96 11.26 0.38 2.08
C PHE A 96 10.95 1.58 2.95
N ILE A 97 9.93 2.32 2.60
CA ILE A 97 9.56 3.58 3.28
C ILE A 97 8.19 3.39 3.94
N ASP A 98 8.13 3.56 5.26
CA ASP A 98 6.86 3.76 5.96
C ASP A 98 6.48 5.24 5.81
N THR A 99 5.35 5.53 5.19
CA THR A 99 4.84 6.90 5.09
C THR A 99 4.40 7.42 6.45
N PRO A 100 4.40 8.75 6.70
CA PRO A 100 4.00 9.29 7.99
C PRO A 100 2.62 8.77 8.44
N GLY A 101 2.48 8.47 9.73
CA GLY A 101 1.27 7.87 10.28
C GLY A 101 1.05 6.39 9.93
N HIS A 102 2.05 5.69 9.37
CA HIS A 102 2.00 4.27 9.06
C HIS A 102 3.23 3.54 9.61
N GLY A 103 3.06 2.25 9.92
CA GLY A 103 4.15 1.39 10.36
C GLY A 103 4.89 1.93 11.57
N LYS A 104 6.15 2.28 11.39
CA LYS A 104 7.02 2.85 12.42
C LYS A 104 7.28 4.35 12.25
N SER A 105 6.73 4.98 11.21
CA SER A 105 6.78 6.42 11.05
C SER A 105 5.84 7.11 12.03
N PRO A 106 6.25 8.23 12.67
CA PRO A 106 5.36 9.03 13.49
C PRO A 106 4.25 9.66 12.65
N LEU A 107 3.28 10.29 13.30
CA LEU A 107 2.21 11.03 12.63
C LEU A 107 2.79 12.13 11.73
N GLY A 108 2.21 12.28 10.55
CA GLY A 108 2.60 13.32 9.60
C GLY A 108 2.08 14.70 9.98
N ARG A 109 2.76 15.73 9.50
CA ARG A 109 2.28 17.11 9.56
C ARG A 109 1.43 17.48 8.36
N ASN A 110 1.76 16.91 7.20
CA ASN A 110 1.03 17.13 5.96
C ASN A 110 1.09 15.87 5.10
N MET A 111 -0.09 15.31 4.79
CA MET A 111 -0.24 14.06 4.04
C MET A 111 -0.70 14.29 2.59
N ALA A 112 -0.67 15.54 2.10
CA ALA A 112 -0.92 15.82 0.69
C ALA A 112 0.11 15.09 -0.19
N THR A 113 -0.35 14.47 -1.27
CA THR A 113 0.50 13.67 -2.15
C THR A 113 1.66 14.45 -2.76
N GLU A 114 1.48 15.75 -3.01
CA GLU A 114 2.52 16.67 -3.49
C GLU A 114 3.63 16.90 -2.44
N VAL A 115 3.25 16.94 -1.16
CA VAL A 115 4.23 17.04 -0.06
C VAL A 115 5.01 15.75 0.05
N LEU A 116 4.33 14.59 0.05
CA LEU A 116 4.96 13.28 0.12
C LEU A 116 5.91 13.03 -1.07
N ALA A 117 5.57 13.56 -2.26
CA ALA A 117 6.43 13.48 -3.45
C ALA A 117 7.70 14.34 -3.32
N ARG A 118 7.59 15.56 -2.74
CA ARG A 118 8.78 16.39 -2.44
C ARG A 118 9.64 15.76 -1.35
N ASP A 119 9.02 15.24 -0.30
CA ASP A 119 9.72 14.51 0.76
C ASP A 119 10.47 13.29 0.19
N LEU A 120 9.86 12.57 -0.76
CA LEU A 120 10.53 11.45 -1.43
C LEU A 120 11.79 11.91 -2.17
N SER A 121 11.76 13.05 -2.86
CA SER A 121 12.95 13.62 -3.51
C SER A 121 14.05 13.94 -2.50
N GLU A 122 13.69 14.59 -1.40
CA GLU A 122 14.62 14.93 -0.31
C GLU A 122 15.20 13.66 0.34
N LEU A 123 14.39 12.61 0.54
CA LEU A 123 14.89 11.32 1.04
C LEU A 123 15.89 10.66 0.09
N MET A 124 15.68 10.75 -1.24
CA MET A 124 16.64 10.23 -2.21
C MET A 124 17.96 10.99 -2.15
N GLU A 125 17.93 12.29 -1.97
CA GLU A 125 19.13 13.13 -1.78
C GLU A 125 19.86 12.74 -0.50
N MET A 126 19.16 12.67 0.65
CA MET A 126 19.74 12.29 1.96
C MET A 126 20.36 10.89 1.93
N LEU A 127 19.81 9.96 1.15
CA LEU A 127 20.30 8.58 1.01
C LEU A 127 21.36 8.44 -0.09
N ALA A 128 21.71 9.53 -0.79
CA ALA A 128 22.57 9.53 -1.98
C ALA A 128 22.14 8.49 -3.04
N ILE A 129 20.82 8.37 -3.25
CA ILE A 129 20.23 7.48 -4.25
C ILE A 129 19.97 8.28 -5.53
N ARG A 130 20.58 7.83 -6.63
CA ARG A 130 20.40 8.41 -7.95
C ARG A 130 19.69 7.43 -8.87
N ASN A 131 18.81 7.96 -9.71
CA ASN A 131 18.08 7.19 -10.72
C ASN A 131 17.43 5.90 -10.15
N PRO A 132 16.65 5.98 -9.04
CA PRO A 132 15.96 4.81 -8.53
C PRO A 132 14.84 4.36 -9.49
N ILE A 133 14.48 3.08 -9.40
CA ILE A 133 13.16 2.62 -9.83
C ILE A 133 12.22 2.79 -8.64
N VAL A 134 11.10 3.51 -8.81
CA VAL A 134 10.14 3.72 -7.72
C VAL A 134 8.93 2.82 -7.92
N TYR A 135 8.68 1.95 -6.97
CA TYR A 135 7.58 0.98 -6.98
C TYR A 135 6.53 1.37 -5.95
N GLY A 136 5.42 1.95 -6.42
CA GLY A 136 4.30 2.38 -5.60
C GLY A 136 3.09 1.44 -5.72
N HIS A 137 2.49 1.09 -4.58
CA HIS A 137 1.23 0.37 -4.50
C HIS A 137 0.12 1.30 -4.00
N SER A 138 -1.01 1.36 -4.69
CA SER A 138 -2.20 2.11 -4.27
C SER A 138 -1.85 3.59 -3.99
N MET A 139 -2.03 4.09 -2.76
CA MET A 139 -1.57 5.43 -2.32
C MET A 139 -0.09 5.69 -2.68
N GLY A 140 0.79 4.69 -2.50
CA GLY A 140 2.20 4.79 -2.88
C GLY A 140 2.40 5.04 -4.37
N GLY A 141 1.53 4.50 -5.24
CA GLY A 141 1.53 4.78 -6.67
C GLY A 141 1.12 6.22 -7.01
N MET A 142 0.17 6.80 -6.24
CA MET A 142 -0.20 8.21 -6.38
C MET A 142 0.99 9.14 -6.06
N VAL A 143 1.71 8.86 -4.97
CA VAL A 143 2.94 9.57 -4.61
C VAL A 143 4.02 9.38 -5.68
N THR A 144 4.17 8.17 -6.22
CA THR A 144 5.12 7.86 -7.31
C THR A 144 4.83 8.68 -8.56
N MET A 145 3.56 8.83 -8.96
CA MET A 145 3.18 9.67 -10.12
C MET A 145 3.53 11.14 -9.90
N LYS A 146 3.19 11.70 -8.73
CA LYS A 146 3.55 13.10 -8.38
C LYS A 146 5.07 13.30 -8.33
N TYR A 147 5.81 12.31 -7.82
CA TYR A 147 7.27 12.33 -7.79
C TYR A 147 7.86 12.34 -9.20
N ALA A 148 7.48 11.39 -10.05
CA ALA A 148 8.04 11.23 -11.38
C ALA A 148 7.61 12.35 -12.36
N ALA A 149 6.43 12.96 -12.16
CA ALA A 149 5.97 14.09 -12.94
C ALA A 149 6.55 15.44 -12.49
N GLY A 150 7.13 15.50 -11.28
CA GLY A 150 7.55 16.73 -10.62
C GLY A 150 8.97 16.65 -10.02
N PRO A 151 9.12 16.58 -8.69
CA PRO A 151 10.42 16.77 -8.03
C PRO A 151 11.47 15.69 -8.35
N GLY A 152 11.04 14.48 -8.72
CA GLY A 152 11.93 13.37 -9.08
C GLY A 152 12.17 13.19 -10.57
N ARG A 153 11.60 14.08 -11.41
CA ARG A 153 11.60 13.90 -12.88
C ARG A 153 12.98 13.66 -13.46
N ASP A 154 13.98 14.37 -12.99
CA ASP A 154 15.35 14.30 -13.49
C ASP A 154 16.22 13.31 -12.68
N ASN A 155 15.63 12.61 -11.73
CA ASN A 155 16.31 11.66 -10.86
C ASN A 155 15.44 10.39 -10.61
N VAL A 156 14.81 9.86 -11.66
CA VAL A 156 14.10 8.59 -11.63
C VAL A 156 14.39 7.82 -12.92
N LYS A 157 14.70 6.55 -12.81
CA LYS A 157 15.01 5.69 -13.95
C LYS A 157 13.77 5.05 -14.54
N GLY A 158 12.81 4.69 -13.71
CA GLY A 158 11.53 4.11 -14.10
C GLY A 158 10.58 4.02 -12.93
N ILE A 159 9.29 3.77 -13.22
CA ILE A 159 8.26 3.66 -12.20
C ILE A 159 7.42 2.41 -12.38
N ILE A 160 6.93 1.87 -11.25
CA ILE A 160 5.98 0.77 -11.22
C ILE A 160 4.78 1.22 -10.40
N LEU A 161 3.61 1.25 -11.05
CA LEU A 161 2.35 1.71 -10.49
C LEU A 161 1.42 0.51 -10.34
N GLN A 162 1.36 -0.07 -9.14
CA GLN A 162 0.54 -1.25 -8.88
C GLN A 162 -0.77 -0.85 -8.19
N HIS A 163 -1.89 -1.19 -8.84
CA HIS A 163 -3.25 -0.96 -8.31
C HIS A 163 -3.44 0.47 -7.81
N SER A 164 -3.15 1.45 -8.66
CA SER A 164 -3.21 2.87 -8.31
C SER A 164 -4.03 3.65 -9.33
N GLY A 165 -4.77 4.65 -8.84
CA GLY A 165 -5.52 5.58 -9.68
C GLY A 165 -4.69 6.83 -10.02
N PHE A 166 -5.06 7.51 -11.10
CA PHE A 166 -4.42 8.74 -11.59
C PHE A 166 -5.18 10.03 -11.21
N THR A 167 -6.37 9.91 -10.68
CA THR A 167 -7.26 11.00 -10.28
C THR A 167 -7.91 10.65 -8.93
N HIS A 168 -8.85 11.47 -8.50
CA HIS A 168 -9.63 11.23 -7.28
C HIS A 168 -10.07 9.76 -7.17
N PRO A 169 -9.73 9.03 -6.06
CA PRO A 169 -9.86 7.57 -5.99
C PRO A 169 -11.30 7.09 -6.28
N PHE A 170 -12.33 7.83 -5.85
CA PHE A 170 -13.72 7.44 -6.09
C PHE A 170 -14.18 7.56 -7.53
N LYS A 171 -13.45 8.24 -8.41
CA LYS A 171 -13.79 8.30 -9.84
C LYS A 171 -13.45 6.98 -10.57
N THR A 172 -12.58 6.17 -10.00
CA THR A 172 -12.05 4.94 -10.62
C THR A 172 -12.52 3.65 -9.93
N THR A 173 -13.48 3.75 -9.00
CA THR A 173 -14.06 2.62 -8.27
C THR A 173 -15.31 2.05 -8.93
N GLN A 174 -15.80 0.92 -8.42
CA GLN A 174 -17.02 0.27 -8.89
C GLN A 174 -18.30 1.10 -8.72
N PHE A 175 -18.40 1.99 -7.70
CA PHE A 175 -19.58 2.80 -7.41
C PHE A 175 -19.27 4.30 -7.30
N PRO A 176 -18.74 4.93 -8.37
CA PRO A 176 -18.18 6.28 -8.30
C PRO A 176 -19.19 7.34 -7.87
N LYS A 177 -20.39 7.34 -8.44
CA LYS A 177 -21.44 8.32 -8.12
C LYS A 177 -21.86 8.28 -6.66
N THR A 178 -22.06 7.08 -6.11
CA THR A 178 -22.45 6.87 -4.71
C THR A 178 -21.35 7.32 -3.75
N LEU A 179 -20.11 6.93 -4.00
CA LEU A 179 -18.99 7.29 -3.13
C LEU A 179 -18.69 8.79 -3.16
N LEU A 180 -18.74 9.42 -4.33
CA LEU A 180 -18.59 10.88 -4.44
C LEU A 180 -19.71 11.63 -3.72
N ALA A 181 -20.97 11.14 -3.83
CA ALA A 181 -22.11 11.76 -3.13
C ALA A 181 -21.99 11.65 -1.60
N LEU A 182 -21.38 10.56 -1.09
CA LEU A 182 -21.21 10.32 0.35
C LEU A 182 -19.92 10.93 0.91
N GLU A 183 -19.01 11.40 0.09
CA GLU A 183 -17.71 11.90 0.54
C GLU A 183 -17.84 13.05 1.53
N HIS A 184 -18.47 14.16 1.10
CA HIS A 184 -18.60 15.35 1.93
C HIS A 184 -19.55 15.20 3.12
N PRO A 185 -20.77 14.63 2.97
CA PRO A 185 -21.71 14.55 4.09
C PRO A 185 -21.39 13.43 5.09
N VAL A 186 -20.63 12.39 4.70
CA VAL A 186 -20.41 11.23 5.56
C VAL A 186 -18.94 10.95 5.79
N LEU A 187 -18.14 10.74 4.71
CA LEU A 187 -16.79 10.23 4.86
C LEU A 187 -15.82 11.24 5.48
N ARG A 188 -15.78 12.48 4.97
CA ARG A 188 -14.89 13.52 5.54
C ARG A 188 -15.21 13.83 7.01
N PRO A 189 -16.49 14.00 7.44
CA PRO A 189 -16.83 14.08 8.87
C PRO A 189 -16.43 12.86 9.69
N TYR A 190 -16.61 11.65 9.14
CA TYR A 190 -16.17 10.41 9.80
C TYR A 190 -14.65 10.37 10.01
N LEU A 191 -13.85 10.74 9.01
CA LEU A 191 -12.40 10.81 9.11
C LEU A 191 -11.96 11.89 10.12
N ALA A 192 -12.62 13.05 10.12
CA ALA A 192 -12.37 14.09 11.11
C ALA A 192 -12.70 13.63 12.54
N PHE A 193 -13.78 12.87 12.71
CA PHE A 193 -14.14 12.25 13.99
C PHE A 193 -13.11 11.20 14.42
N ALA A 194 -12.61 10.38 13.48
CA ALA A 194 -11.57 9.39 13.76
C ALA A 194 -10.26 10.03 14.25
N LYS A 195 -9.86 11.16 13.64
CA LYS A 195 -8.72 11.94 14.08
C LYS A 195 -8.90 12.51 15.50
N ARG A 196 -10.12 12.95 15.83
CA ARG A 196 -10.42 13.55 17.14
C ARG A 196 -10.54 12.52 18.26
N HIS A 197 -10.85 11.25 17.93
CA HIS A 197 -11.08 10.18 18.89
C HIS A 197 -10.18 8.96 18.63
N PRO A 198 -8.84 9.11 18.57
CA PRO A 198 -7.94 8.04 18.16
C PRO A 198 -7.98 6.83 19.09
N VAL A 199 -8.14 7.03 20.39
CA VAL A 199 -8.23 5.94 21.38
C VAL A 199 -9.43 5.04 21.12
N PHE A 200 -10.60 5.63 20.82
CA PHE A 200 -11.81 4.88 20.50
C PHE A 200 -11.63 4.06 19.20
N PHE A 201 -11.10 4.67 18.15
CA PHE A 201 -10.87 3.97 16.88
C PHE A 201 -9.76 2.93 16.97
N ARG A 202 -8.74 3.16 17.81
CA ARG A 202 -7.72 2.15 18.14
C ARG A 202 -8.34 0.92 18.81
N PHE A 203 -9.22 1.14 19.78
CA PHE A 203 -9.97 0.07 20.44
C PHE A 203 -10.82 -0.71 19.45
N LEU A 204 -11.61 -0.03 18.59
CA LEU A 204 -12.40 -0.67 17.54
C LEU A 204 -11.54 -1.47 16.56
N SER A 205 -10.43 -0.91 16.06
CA SER A 205 -9.49 -1.59 15.17
C SER A 205 -8.93 -2.86 15.81
N THR A 206 -8.54 -2.78 17.08
CA THR A 206 -8.03 -3.93 17.83
C THR A 206 -9.09 -5.03 17.99
N ILE A 207 -10.32 -4.69 18.37
CA ILE A 207 -11.43 -5.66 18.49
C ILE A 207 -11.74 -6.29 17.14
N ASN A 208 -11.84 -5.50 16.06
CA ASN A 208 -12.12 -5.98 14.71
C ASN A 208 -11.01 -6.93 14.20
N TYR A 209 -9.76 -6.67 14.57
CA TYR A 209 -8.66 -7.60 14.30
C TYR A 209 -8.81 -8.90 15.10
N LEU A 210 -9.08 -8.82 16.42
CA LEU A 210 -9.14 -9.98 17.28
C LEU A 210 -10.31 -10.91 16.95
N ASN A 211 -11.49 -10.35 16.72
CA ASN A 211 -12.70 -11.12 16.38
C ASN A 211 -12.78 -11.57 14.91
N GLY A 212 -11.88 -11.05 14.04
CA GLY A 212 -11.78 -11.43 12.64
C GLY A 212 -12.66 -10.62 11.68
N LEU A 213 -13.35 -9.58 12.12
CA LEU A 213 -14.15 -8.73 11.23
C LEU A 213 -13.29 -8.04 10.17
N SER A 214 -12.08 -7.58 10.55
CA SER A 214 -11.11 -7.03 9.60
C SER A 214 -10.68 -8.04 8.53
N ILE A 215 -10.65 -9.34 8.84
CA ILE A 215 -10.35 -10.41 7.87
C ILE A 215 -11.43 -10.48 6.79
N LEU A 216 -12.69 -10.37 7.17
CA LEU A 216 -13.79 -10.34 6.19
C LEU A 216 -13.68 -9.12 5.28
N SER A 217 -13.42 -7.92 5.84
CA SER A 217 -13.22 -6.71 5.04
C SER A 217 -12.06 -6.86 4.04
N TYR A 218 -10.91 -7.36 4.49
CA TYR A 218 -9.76 -7.59 3.62
C TYR A 218 -10.04 -8.64 2.54
N ARG A 219 -10.70 -9.77 2.92
CA ARG A 219 -11.06 -10.83 1.97
C ARG A 219 -11.94 -10.33 0.83
N TYR A 220 -12.92 -9.51 1.12
CA TYR A 220 -13.91 -9.09 0.11
C TYR A 220 -13.56 -7.78 -0.60
N LEU A 221 -12.71 -6.93 -0.01
CA LEU A 221 -12.35 -5.64 -0.61
C LEU A 221 -10.95 -5.62 -1.23
N LEU A 222 -10.03 -6.49 -0.78
CA LEU A 222 -8.63 -6.37 -1.17
C LEU A 222 -8.04 -7.66 -1.78
N PHE A 223 -8.61 -8.82 -1.47
CA PHE A 223 -8.15 -10.11 -2.00
C PHE A 223 -9.17 -10.71 -2.96
N SER A 224 -8.72 -11.47 -3.97
CA SER A 224 -9.61 -12.15 -4.93
C SER A 224 -10.18 -13.47 -4.42
N GLY A 225 -9.51 -14.11 -3.43
CA GLY A 225 -9.90 -15.42 -2.89
C GLY A 225 -8.78 -16.44 -2.87
N GLU A 226 -7.66 -16.12 -3.47
CA GLU A 226 -6.52 -17.03 -3.54
C GLU A 226 -5.51 -16.88 -2.40
N GLN A 227 -5.75 -15.94 -1.52
CA GLN A 227 -4.91 -15.67 -0.36
C GLN A 227 -4.96 -16.81 0.67
N THR A 228 -3.86 -17.01 1.37
CA THR A 228 -3.77 -17.93 2.52
C THR A 228 -4.24 -17.28 3.82
N ALA A 229 -4.59 -18.09 4.81
CA ALA A 229 -4.92 -17.61 6.16
C ALA A 229 -3.79 -16.79 6.80
N SER A 230 -2.53 -17.11 6.50
CA SER A 230 -1.39 -16.37 7.00
C SER A 230 -1.25 -14.99 6.36
N GLN A 231 -1.54 -14.84 5.07
CA GLN A 231 -1.55 -13.56 4.37
C GLN A 231 -2.67 -12.64 4.89
N LEU A 232 -3.89 -13.18 5.06
CA LEU A 232 -5.00 -12.44 5.68
C LEU A 232 -4.63 -11.89 7.06
N ARG A 233 -4.16 -12.77 7.97
CA ARG A 233 -3.76 -12.35 9.32
C ARG A 233 -2.59 -11.38 9.33
N PHE A 234 -1.65 -11.53 8.38
CA PHE A 234 -0.49 -10.65 8.27
C PHE A 234 -0.91 -9.23 7.87
N MET A 235 -1.69 -9.09 6.80
CA MET A 235 -2.13 -7.78 6.32
C MET A 235 -3.09 -7.09 7.31
N THR A 236 -4.05 -7.81 7.88
CA THR A 236 -4.96 -7.25 8.89
C THR A 236 -4.25 -6.87 10.19
N ARG A 237 -3.16 -7.57 10.55
CA ARG A 237 -2.31 -7.18 11.68
C ARG A 237 -1.56 -5.87 11.41
N ILE A 238 -0.99 -5.70 10.20
CA ILE A 238 -0.34 -4.45 9.79
C ILE A 238 -1.33 -3.28 9.94
N ALA A 239 -2.54 -3.44 9.40
CA ALA A 239 -3.57 -2.42 9.50
C ALA A 239 -3.99 -2.11 10.94
N ALA A 240 -4.11 -3.13 11.79
CA ALA A 240 -4.57 -2.96 13.18
C ALA A 240 -3.58 -2.21 14.08
N ILE A 241 -2.29 -2.18 13.72
CA ILE A 241 -1.27 -1.46 14.50
C ILE A 241 -1.07 0.00 14.06
N ASN A 242 -1.54 0.38 12.88
CA ASN A 242 -1.43 1.75 12.40
C ASN A 242 -2.29 2.72 13.22
N PRO A 243 -1.85 3.95 13.47
CA PRO A 243 -2.61 4.96 14.19
C PRO A 243 -3.82 5.43 13.39
N PRO A 244 -5.07 5.33 13.93
CA PRO A 244 -6.28 5.71 13.20
C PRO A 244 -6.28 7.16 12.70
N GLU A 245 -5.70 8.07 13.48
CA GLU A 245 -5.53 9.48 13.11
C GLU A 245 -4.60 9.66 11.90
N GLY A 246 -3.51 8.89 11.82
CA GLY A 246 -2.60 8.91 10.68
C GLY A 246 -3.24 8.34 9.43
N ILE A 247 -4.03 7.26 9.56
CA ILE A 247 -4.78 6.68 8.45
C ILE A 247 -5.85 7.66 7.94
N ALA A 248 -6.55 8.35 8.85
CA ALA A 248 -7.54 9.35 8.47
C ALA A 248 -6.90 10.54 7.74
N ASP A 249 -5.73 11.02 8.19
CA ASP A 249 -4.97 12.08 7.52
C ASP A 249 -4.51 11.67 6.12
N ALA A 250 -3.96 10.47 5.99
CA ALA A 250 -3.53 9.95 4.70
C ALA A 250 -4.71 9.75 3.74
N PHE A 251 -5.85 9.27 4.25
CA PHE A 251 -7.06 9.12 3.43
C PHE A 251 -7.55 10.48 2.93
N LEU A 252 -7.60 11.51 3.79
CA LEU A 252 -7.94 12.87 3.36
C LEU A 252 -6.99 13.36 2.27
N GLY A 253 -5.68 13.11 2.40
CA GLY A 253 -4.67 13.49 1.41
C GLY A 253 -4.89 12.83 0.04
N ILE A 254 -5.34 11.57 -0.01
CA ILE A 254 -5.63 10.89 -1.29
C ILE A 254 -7.00 11.28 -1.88
N LEU A 255 -7.95 11.73 -1.07
CA LEU A 255 -9.22 12.27 -1.59
C LEU A 255 -9.03 13.59 -2.36
N ASP A 256 -7.95 14.32 -2.09
CA ASP A 256 -7.61 15.56 -2.80
C ASP A 256 -6.63 15.31 -3.98
N PHE A 257 -6.27 14.05 -4.23
CA PHE A 257 -5.31 13.67 -5.28
C PHE A 257 -5.90 13.79 -6.68
N ASP A 258 -5.17 14.44 -7.57
CA ASP A 258 -5.38 14.42 -9.03
C ASP A 258 -4.04 14.63 -9.75
N ALA A 259 -3.65 13.68 -10.58
CA ALA A 259 -2.47 13.75 -11.44
C ALA A 259 -2.83 13.76 -12.93
N SER A 260 -4.10 13.90 -13.29
CA SER A 260 -4.59 13.78 -14.68
C SER A 260 -3.86 14.70 -15.66
N ALA A 261 -3.53 15.94 -15.25
CA ALA A 261 -2.81 16.89 -16.07
C ALA A 261 -1.29 16.64 -16.09
N GLU A 262 -0.78 15.89 -15.11
CA GLU A 262 0.65 15.74 -14.86
C GLU A 262 1.23 14.45 -15.43
N ILE A 263 0.41 13.41 -15.65
CA ILE A 263 0.83 12.10 -16.17
C ILE A 263 1.68 12.23 -17.43
N LYS A 264 1.29 13.11 -18.35
CA LYS A 264 2.00 13.35 -19.62
C LYS A 264 3.42 13.92 -19.45
N LYS A 265 3.76 14.40 -18.24
CA LYS A 265 5.11 14.87 -17.92
C LYS A 265 6.05 13.73 -17.52
N ILE A 266 5.51 12.53 -17.28
CA ILE A 266 6.31 11.34 -16.97
C ILE A 266 6.92 10.83 -18.27
N SER A 267 8.24 10.94 -18.37
CA SER A 267 9.01 10.63 -19.58
C SER A 267 9.90 9.39 -19.42
N VAL A 268 9.77 8.67 -18.32
CA VAL A 268 10.53 7.44 -18.04
C VAL A 268 9.67 6.19 -18.26
N PRO A 269 10.30 5.01 -18.47
CA PRO A 269 9.58 3.75 -18.54
C PRO A 269 8.66 3.55 -17.34
N ALA A 270 7.42 3.18 -17.58
CA ALA A 270 6.40 3.01 -16.56
C ALA A 270 5.67 1.67 -16.75
N LEU A 271 5.70 0.82 -15.73
CA LEU A 271 4.90 -0.39 -15.66
C LEU A 271 3.64 -0.13 -14.82
N VAL A 272 2.47 -0.21 -15.45
CA VAL A 272 1.18 -0.13 -14.75
C VAL A 272 0.66 -1.55 -14.53
N ILE A 273 0.37 -1.90 -13.28
CA ILE A 273 -0.16 -3.21 -12.91
C ILE A 273 -1.58 -3.02 -12.40
N SER A 274 -2.55 -3.65 -13.07
CA SER A 274 -3.96 -3.69 -12.68
C SER A 274 -4.41 -5.11 -12.36
N ALA A 275 -5.57 -5.25 -11.69
CA ALA A 275 -6.15 -6.55 -11.36
C ALA A 275 -7.63 -6.61 -11.77
N ASP A 276 -8.06 -7.79 -12.25
CA ASP A 276 -9.42 -8.04 -12.74
C ASP A 276 -10.50 -7.92 -11.67
N HIS A 277 -10.13 -8.20 -10.42
CA HIS A 277 -11.03 -8.23 -9.27
C HIS A 277 -10.74 -7.13 -8.25
N ASP A 278 -10.10 -6.03 -8.67
CA ASP A 278 -9.86 -4.88 -7.81
C ASP A 278 -11.10 -3.95 -7.81
N PRO A 279 -11.85 -3.86 -6.69
CA PRO A 279 -13.02 -2.97 -6.64
C PRO A 279 -12.66 -1.51 -6.37
N ILE A 280 -11.38 -1.21 -6.04
CA ILE A 280 -10.89 0.13 -5.68
C ILE A 280 -10.40 0.87 -6.91
N PHE A 281 -9.60 0.21 -7.75
CA PHE A 281 -9.09 0.76 -9.01
C PHE A 281 -9.41 -0.19 -10.15
N LEU A 282 -10.46 0.15 -10.90
CA LEU A 282 -10.91 -0.66 -12.02
C LEU A 282 -9.85 -0.73 -13.14
N PRO A 283 -9.76 -1.85 -13.87
CA PRO A 283 -8.79 -2.02 -14.96
C PRO A 283 -8.85 -0.93 -16.02
N GLU A 284 -10.02 -0.37 -16.30
CA GLU A 284 -10.23 0.72 -17.27
C GLU A 284 -9.48 2.01 -16.87
N ALA A 285 -9.30 2.24 -15.57
CA ALA A 285 -8.50 3.37 -15.10
C ALA A 285 -7.00 3.16 -15.39
N ALA A 286 -6.54 1.91 -15.32
CA ALA A 286 -5.17 1.56 -15.69
C ALA A 286 -4.95 1.66 -17.21
N ASP A 287 -5.92 1.23 -18.04
CA ASP A 287 -5.88 1.38 -19.50
C ASP A 287 -5.75 2.86 -19.90
N TYR A 288 -6.57 3.73 -19.26
CA TYR A 288 -6.46 5.16 -19.47
C TYR A 288 -5.09 5.70 -19.05
N LEU A 289 -4.60 5.32 -17.86
CA LEU A 289 -3.29 5.75 -17.36
C LEU A 289 -2.17 5.38 -18.32
N VAL A 290 -2.14 4.14 -18.80
CA VAL A 290 -1.15 3.67 -19.80
C VAL A 290 -1.23 4.48 -21.08
N SER A 291 -2.44 4.80 -21.57
CA SER A 291 -2.63 5.59 -22.80
C SER A 291 -2.08 7.02 -22.71
N GLN A 292 -1.91 7.55 -21.49
CA GLN A 292 -1.38 8.90 -21.25
C GLN A 292 0.13 8.93 -20.98
N LEU A 293 0.75 7.78 -20.72
CA LEU A 293 2.19 7.66 -20.47
C LEU A 293 2.96 7.50 -21.78
N SER A 294 4.05 8.23 -21.97
CA SER A 294 4.87 8.17 -23.19
C SER A 294 5.58 6.83 -23.38
N MET A 295 5.97 6.17 -22.26
CA MET A 295 6.65 4.88 -22.22
C MET A 295 5.92 3.93 -21.27
N GLY A 296 4.59 3.86 -21.37
CA GLY A 296 3.73 3.04 -20.53
C GLY A 296 3.62 1.60 -21.04
N SER A 297 3.80 0.64 -20.15
CA SER A 297 3.46 -0.77 -20.37
C SER A 297 2.41 -1.22 -19.36
N HIS A 298 1.55 -2.16 -19.74
CA HIS A 298 0.45 -2.66 -18.92
C HIS A 298 0.63 -4.14 -18.60
N LEU A 299 0.51 -4.48 -17.32
CA LEU A 299 0.41 -5.83 -16.82
C LEU A 299 -0.93 -5.99 -16.12
N ARG A 300 -1.82 -6.81 -16.67
CA ARG A 300 -3.10 -7.15 -16.05
C ARG A 300 -3.01 -8.53 -15.40
N VAL A 301 -3.46 -8.66 -14.16
CA VAL A 301 -3.39 -9.91 -13.39
C VAL A 301 -4.78 -10.32 -12.90
N ASP A 302 -5.07 -11.62 -12.96
CA ASP A 302 -6.29 -12.21 -12.39
C ASP A 302 -6.15 -12.30 -10.86
N SER A 303 -6.44 -11.19 -10.18
CA SER A 303 -6.24 -11.03 -8.73
C SER A 303 -7.09 -9.88 -8.18
N GLY A 304 -7.03 -9.65 -6.86
CA GLY A 304 -7.55 -8.46 -6.18
C GLY A 304 -6.49 -7.37 -6.00
N HIS A 305 -6.85 -6.36 -5.20
CA HIS A 305 -6.00 -5.21 -4.88
C HIS A 305 -4.65 -5.57 -4.22
N LEU A 306 -4.54 -6.75 -3.62
CA LEU A 306 -3.31 -7.24 -2.97
C LEU A 306 -2.63 -8.36 -3.77
N SER A 307 -2.56 -8.25 -5.10
CA SER A 307 -1.85 -9.21 -5.96
C SER A 307 -0.39 -9.39 -5.57
N LEU A 308 0.26 -8.37 -5.00
CA LEU A 308 1.61 -8.45 -4.45
C LEU A 308 1.76 -9.50 -3.33
N MET A 309 0.64 -9.93 -2.75
CA MET A 309 0.56 -10.99 -1.74
C MET A 309 0.04 -12.30 -2.35
N GLU A 310 -1.04 -12.25 -3.14
CA GLU A 310 -1.70 -13.45 -3.71
C GLU A 310 -0.85 -14.14 -4.78
N HIS A 311 -0.30 -13.36 -5.71
CA HIS A 311 0.45 -13.82 -6.88
C HIS A 311 1.91 -13.35 -6.86
N ALA A 312 2.49 -13.27 -5.66
CA ALA A 312 3.82 -12.68 -5.46
C ALA A 312 4.94 -13.33 -6.29
N VAL A 313 4.87 -14.63 -6.53
CA VAL A 313 5.93 -15.36 -7.28
C VAL A 313 5.92 -14.93 -8.74
N GLU A 314 4.76 -15.04 -9.38
CA GLU A 314 4.57 -14.70 -10.79
C GLU A 314 4.80 -13.20 -11.01
N LEU A 315 4.22 -12.37 -10.14
CA LEU A 315 4.34 -10.93 -10.23
C LEU A 315 5.80 -10.45 -10.09
N ASN A 316 6.57 -11.04 -9.16
CA ASN A 316 7.97 -10.66 -8.98
C ASN A 316 8.82 -10.98 -10.23
N VAL A 317 8.53 -12.07 -10.94
CA VAL A 317 9.21 -12.40 -12.21
C VAL A 317 8.87 -11.35 -13.27
N MET A 318 7.60 -11.00 -13.41
CA MET A 318 7.16 -10.00 -14.40
C MET A 318 7.74 -8.61 -14.10
N VAL A 319 7.76 -8.21 -12.83
CA VAL A 319 8.40 -6.96 -12.40
C VAL A 319 9.91 -7.01 -12.64
N ASN A 320 10.57 -8.15 -12.39
CA ASN A 320 12.00 -8.28 -12.66
C ASN A 320 12.31 -8.14 -14.17
N ASN A 321 11.48 -8.71 -15.03
CA ASN A 321 11.63 -8.58 -16.48
C ASN A 321 11.52 -7.11 -16.93
N PHE A 322 10.63 -6.34 -16.32
CA PHE A 322 10.54 -4.89 -16.58
C PHE A 322 11.80 -4.17 -16.08
N VAL A 323 12.25 -4.45 -14.85
CA VAL A 323 13.46 -3.82 -14.28
C VAL A 323 14.73 -4.13 -15.09
N GLU A 324 14.78 -5.28 -15.77
CA GLU A 324 15.88 -5.72 -16.62
C GLU A 324 15.67 -5.41 -18.10
N SER A 325 14.59 -4.71 -18.46
CA SER A 325 14.34 -4.36 -19.85
C SER A 325 15.42 -3.41 -20.41
N PRO A 326 15.71 -3.45 -21.72
CA PRO A 326 16.66 -2.54 -22.35
C PRO A 326 16.39 -1.07 -22.04
N ASP A 327 15.11 -0.67 -21.98
CA ASP A 327 14.71 0.71 -21.66
C ASP A 327 15.16 1.18 -20.26
N LEU A 328 15.54 0.24 -19.39
CA LEU A 328 16.00 0.50 -18.01
C LEU A 328 17.44 0.05 -17.76
N THR A 329 18.15 -0.55 -18.73
CA THR A 329 19.52 -1.04 -18.52
C THR A 329 20.56 -0.17 -19.22
N ASP A 330 20.15 0.59 -20.24
CA ASP A 330 20.97 1.57 -20.94
C ASP A 330 20.90 2.93 -20.20
#